data_ff3a731a9ec6b8e21a6a7b31d38b9a28
#
_entry.id   ff3a731a9ec6b8e21a6a7b31d38b9a28
#
_cell.length_a   1.000
_cell.length_b   1.000
_cell.length_c   1.000
_cell.angle_alpha   90.00
_cell.angle_beta   90.00
_cell.angle_gamma   90.00
#
_symmetry.space_group_name_H-M   'P 1'
#
loop_
_entity.id
_entity.type
_entity.pdbx_description
1 polymer ?
#
loop_
_entity_poly.entity_id
_entity_poly.type
_entity_poly.pdbx_seq_one_letter_code
_entity_poly.pdbx_strand_id
1 'polypeptide(L)'
;MYIGTIVEDTLKENCSLLKNEHGLSLYIKYNDKNILFDAGPSDVLIHNSAKMNLDLSEIDYLIISHGHFDHGGGIIPFLEKNKKAKVFMHKYSNKNYYFEDNKDKEFIGLDPLIFKNYSNRIFFTDNSIINICENVFLIPNIEVKKELTSNNKAILIKQNDNTFIQDNFEHEQAMVIKDNDKYYLFSGCSHNGIINIGDTVKKALNIDKIDFFIGGLHLVDDPILKTSIKTSDLDDVANYLKNNIGMTYTCHCTGDPAYNYLKEQLNDKIEYLRTGSELNI
;
A
#
# COMPACT_ATOMS: atom_id res chain seq x y z
N MET A 1 -5.23 13.83 -12.64
CA MET A 1 -4.12 13.03 -12.10
C MET A 1 -3.96 11.75 -12.92
N TYR A 2 -2.71 11.27 -13.18
CA TYR A 2 -2.46 9.97 -13.83
C TYR A 2 -1.90 8.99 -12.81
N ILE A 3 -2.37 7.73 -12.85
CA ILE A 3 -1.88 6.63 -12.02
C ILE A 3 -1.61 5.43 -12.91
N GLY A 4 -0.38 4.86 -12.84
CA GLY A 4 0.01 3.63 -13.53
C GLY A 4 0.38 2.54 -12.53
N THR A 5 -0.22 1.36 -12.64
CA THR A 5 0.10 0.20 -11.79
C THR A 5 1.31 -0.52 -12.38
N ILE A 6 2.51 -0.29 -11.79
CA ILE A 6 3.76 -0.86 -12.28
C ILE A 6 3.90 -2.32 -11.86
N VAL A 7 3.61 -2.63 -10.60
CA VAL A 7 3.68 -3.99 -10.02
C VAL A 7 2.40 -4.27 -9.26
N GLU A 8 1.83 -5.44 -9.51
CA GLU A 8 0.70 -6.02 -8.83
C GLU A 8 0.70 -7.54 -9.08
N ASP A 9 -0.06 -8.31 -8.31
CA ASP A 9 -0.07 -9.78 -8.29
C ASP A 9 -0.48 -10.41 -9.63
N THR A 10 -1.22 -9.68 -10.46
CA THR A 10 -1.80 -10.17 -11.70
C THR A 10 -1.55 -9.22 -12.87
N LEU A 11 -1.53 -9.75 -14.09
CA LEU A 11 -1.37 -8.93 -15.30
C LEU A 11 -2.73 -8.48 -15.86
N LYS A 12 -2.79 -7.23 -16.30
CA LYS A 12 -3.87 -6.77 -17.16
C LYS A 12 -3.84 -7.53 -18.49
N GLU A 13 -4.99 -7.82 -19.06
CA GLU A 13 -5.10 -8.42 -20.39
C GLU A 13 -4.30 -7.61 -21.45
N ASN A 14 -3.67 -8.34 -22.37
CA ASN A 14 -2.83 -7.79 -23.44
C ASN A 14 -1.56 -7.06 -22.99
N CYS A 15 -1.12 -7.20 -21.74
CA CYS A 15 0.12 -6.64 -21.19
C CYS A 15 1.26 -7.68 -21.10
N SER A 16 1.40 -8.57 -22.09
CA SER A 16 2.35 -9.70 -22.06
C SER A 16 3.84 -9.32 -21.98
N LEU A 17 4.19 -8.06 -22.20
CA LEU A 17 5.56 -7.55 -22.02
C LEU A 17 5.89 -7.16 -20.59
N LEU A 18 4.89 -7.07 -19.72
CA LEU A 18 5.03 -6.78 -18.31
C LEU A 18 5.15 -8.07 -17.51
N LYS A 19 5.62 -7.95 -16.26
CA LYS A 19 5.72 -9.04 -15.29
C LYS A 19 4.90 -8.68 -14.06
N ASN A 20 4.13 -9.63 -13.55
CA ASN A 20 3.48 -9.49 -12.25
C ASN A 20 4.35 -10.13 -11.16
N GLU A 21 4.24 -9.61 -9.97
CA GLU A 21 4.81 -10.18 -8.74
C GLU A 21 3.86 -9.89 -7.58
N HIS A 22 3.93 -10.73 -6.54
CA HIS A 22 3.22 -10.46 -5.29
C HIS A 22 3.76 -9.18 -4.63
N GLY A 23 2.99 -8.12 -4.66
CA GLY A 23 3.36 -6.81 -4.13
C GLY A 23 2.73 -5.66 -4.90
N LEU A 24 3.05 -4.44 -4.49
CA LEU A 24 2.46 -3.23 -5.06
C LEU A 24 3.50 -2.18 -5.41
N SER A 25 3.34 -1.56 -6.59
CA SER A 25 4.02 -0.32 -6.95
C SER A 25 3.14 0.50 -7.89
N LEU A 26 2.83 1.74 -7.50
CA LEU A 26 2.02 2.69 -8.27
C LEU A 26 2.85 3.91 -8.64
N TYR A 27 2.87 4.24 -9.93
CA TYR A 27 3.37 5.53 -10.41
C TYR A 27 2.22 6.55 -10.42
N ILE A 28 2.45 7.71 -9.84
CA ILE A 28 1.46 8.78 -9.75
C ILE A 28 2.07 10.06 -10.30
N LYS A 29 1.41 10.65 -11.31
CA LYS A 29 1.74 11.99 -11.78
C LYS A 29 0.65 12.96 -11.33
N TYR A 30 1.05 13.88 -10.45
CA TYR A 30 0.17 14.90 -9.90
C TYR A 30 0.83 16.27 -10.04
N ASN A 31 0.20 17.17 -10.78
CA ASN A 31 0.76 18.47 -11.16
C ASN A 31 2.16 18.30 -11.81
N ASP A 32 3.17 18.95 -11.24
CA ASP A 32 4.58 18.87 -11.67
C ASP A 32 5.38 17.80 -10.92
N LYS A 33 4.73 16.97 -10.08
CA LYS A 33 5.38 15.93 -9.27
C LYS A 33 5.13 14.54 -9.79
N ASN A 34 6.19 13.72 -9.75
CA ASN A 34 6.13 12.30 -9.99
C ASN A 34 6.36 11.59 -8.65
N ILE A 35 5.40 10.78 -8.25
CA ILE A 35 5.42 10.05 -6.98
C ILE A 35 5.40 8.55 -7.30
N LEU A 36 6.25 7.79 -6.63
CA LEU A 36 6.15 6.34 -6.57
C LEU A 36 5.55 5.98 -5.21
N PHE A 37 4.41 5.28 -5.22
CA PHE A 37 3.78 4.75 -4.02
C PHE A 37 4.04 3.26 -3.98
N ASP A 38 4.84 2.81 -3.02
CA ASP A 38 5.48 1.52 -2.91
C ASP A 38 6.40 1.16 -4.10
N ALA A 39 7.31 0.22 -3.88
CA ALA A 39 8.35 -0.14 -4.84
C ALA A 39 8.25 -1.61 -5.33
N GLY A 40 7.25 -2.35 -4.86
CA GLY A 40 7.16 -3.78 -5.13
C GLY A 40 8.25 -4.60 -4.44
N PRO A 41 8.31 -5.93 -4.70
CA PRO A 41 9.24 -6.84 -4.03
C PRO A 41 10.64 -6.86 -4.63
N SER A 42 10.82 -6.42 -5.89
CA SER A 42 12.07 -6.66 -6.62
C SER A 42 12.40 -5.57 -7.68
N ASP A 43 13.34 -5.87 -8.57
CA ASP A 43 13.69 -5.05 -9.72
C ASP A 43 12.69 -5.14 -10.89
N VAL A 44 11.64 -5.93 -10.80
CA VAL A 44 10.56 -5.99 -11.79
C VAL A 44 9.94 -4.61 -12.00
N LEU A 45 9.90 -3.79 -10.98
CA LEU A 45 9.49 -2.38 -11.12
C LEU A 45 10.32 -1.63 -12.18
N ILE A 46 11.64 -1.90 -12.31
CA ILE A 46 12.51 -1.26 -13.31
C ILE A 46 12.15 -1.74 -14.73
N HIS A 47 11.92 -3.07 -14.86
CA HIS A 47 11.52 -3.65 -16.13
C HIS A 47 10.17 -3.08 -16.62
N ASN A 48 9.16 -3.12 -15.73
CA ASN A 48 7.80 -2.72 -16.07
C ASN A 48 7.70 -1.23 -16.36
N SER A 49 8.34 -0.37 -15.54
CA SER A 49 8.33 1.07 -15.78
C SER A 49 8.91 1.44 -17.14
N ALA A 50 10.01 0.77 -17.56
CA ALA A 50 10.58 0.97 -18.89
C ALA A 50 9.62 0.56 -20.02
N LYS A 51 8.88 -0.54 -19.85
CA LYS A 51 7.88 -1.01 -20.83
C LYS A 51 6.63 -0.12 -20.88
N MET A 52 6.28 0.51 -19.77
CA MET A 52 5.18 1.49 -19.67
C MET A 52 5.61 2.91 -20.05
N ASN A 53 6.87 3.12 -20.48
CA ASN A 53 7.45 4.44 -20.78
C ASN A 53 7.39 5.42 -19.59
N LEU A 54 7.55 4.89 -18.37
CA LEU A 54 7.62 5.67 -17.13
C LEU A 54 9.09 5.83 -16.72
N ASP A 55 9.55 7.07 -16.62
CA ASP A 55 10.93 7.35 -16.24
C ASP A 55 11.09 7.44 -14.71
N LEU A 56 11.59 6.37 -14.10
CA LEU A 56 11.83 6.32 -12.66
C LEU A 56 12.93 7.28 -12.19
N SER A 57 13.83 7.78 -13.08
CA SER A 57 14.82 8.79 -12.70
C SER A 57 14.20 10.14 -12.39
N GLU A 58 12.98 10.39 -12.90
CA GLU A 58 12.22 11.62 -12.69
C GLU A 58 11.29 11.59 -11.47
N ILE A 59 11.23 10.50 -10.73
CA ILE A 59 10.48 10.44 -9.46
C ILE A 59 11.06 11.42 -8.45
N ASP A 60 10.19 12.23 -7.84
CA ASP A 60 10.54 13.19 -6.80
C ASP A 60 10.41 12.60 -5.40
N TYR A 61 9.41 11.75 -5.20
CA TYR A 61 9.10 11.12 -3.91
C TYR A 61 8.80 9.64 -4.08
N LEU A 62 9.41 8.80 -3.24
CA LEU A 62 9.01 7.42 -3.00
C LEU A 62 8.34 7.36 -1.64
N ILE A 63 7.10 6.89 -1.59
CA ILE A 63 6.33 6.70 -0.36
C ILE A 63 6.21 5.21 -0.11
N ILE A 64 6.68 4.74 1.03
CA ILE A 64 6.50 3.35 1.46
C ILE A 64 5.34 3.30 2.44
N SER A 65 4.31 2.56 2.08
CA SER A 65 3.09 2.43 2.86
C SER A 65 3.32 1.74 4.21
N HIS A 66 4.17 0.73 4.24
CA HIS A 66 4.53 -0.04 5.45
C HIS A 66 5.81 -0.86 5.24
N GLY A 67 6.30 -1.50 6.29
CA GLY A 67 7.64 -2.10 6.34
C GLY A 67 7.75 -3.53 5.80
N HIS A 68 6.90 -4.00 4.87
CA HIS A 68 7.00 -5.33 4.28
C HIS A 68 7.72 -5.34 2.93
N PHE A 69 8.37 -6.49 2.61
CA PHE A 69 9.25 -6.61 1.46
C PHE A 69 8.52 -6.46 0.12
N ASP A 70 7.28 -6.91 0.05
CA ASP A 70 6.44 -6.86 -1.14
C ASP A 70 6.02 -5.43 -1.54
N HIS A 71 6.28 -4.45 -0.64
CA HIS A 71 6.11 -3.01 -0.88
C HIS A 71 7.43 -2.25 -0.95
N GLY A 72 8.50 -2.78 -0.35
CA GLY A 72 9.76 -2.06 -0.26
C GLY A 72 11.00 -2.80 -0.77
N GLY A 73 10.89 -4.05 -1.25
CA GLY A 73 12.01 -4.81 -1.80
C GLY A 73 12.67 -4.14 -3.00
N GLY A 74 11.91 -3.41 -3.81
CA GLY A 74 12.39 -2.65 -4.96
C GLY A 74 13.06 -1.31 -4.62
N ILE A 75 13.19 -0.92 -3.34
CA ILE A 75 13.81 0.36 -2.93
C ILE A 75 15.26 0.46 -3.42
N ILE A 76 16.07 -0.56 -3.24
CA ILE A 76 17.50 -0.53 -3.64
C ILE A 76 17.64 -0.34 -5.15
N PRO A 77 17.08 -1.21 -6.03
CA PRO A 77 17.17 -1.00 -7.47
C PRO A 77 16.57 0.33 -7.93
N PHE A 78 15.51 0.83 -7.28
CA PHE A 78 14.97 2.16 -7.54
C PHE A 78 16.01 3.26 -7.22
N LEU A 79 16.62 3.25 -6.03
CA LEU A 79 17.59 4.27 -5.60
C LEU A 79 18.91 4.21 -6.39
N GLU A 80 19.26 3.04 -6.94
CA GLU A 80 20.39 2.93 -7.87
C GLU A 80 20.10 3.67 -9.18
N LYS A 81 18.86 3.64 -9.66
CA LYS A 81 18.43 4.33 -10.89
C LYS A 81 18.11 5.80 -10.62
N ASN A 82 17.38 6.12 -9.57
CA ASN A 82 16.98 7.47 -9.19
C ASN A 82 18.00 8.09 -8.24
N LYS A 83 18.47 9.31 -8.54
CA LYS A 83 19.47 10.02 -7.71
C LYS A 83 18.92 11.19 -6.91
N LYS A 84 17.61 11.52 -7.07
CA LYS A 84 17.01 12.73 -6.47
C LYS A 84 15.87 12.47 -5.49
N ALA A 85 15.10 11.38 -5.65
CA ALA A 85 13.90 11.13 -4.87
C ALA A 85 14.17 11.08 -3.37
N LYS A 86 13.28 11.68 -2.59
CA LYS A 86 13.20 11.49 -1.15
C LYS A 86 12.31 10.28 -0.87
N VAL A 87 12.75 9.40 0.03
CA VAL A 87 12.00 8.21 0.45
C VAL A 87 11.35 8.49 1.78
N PHE A 88 10.03 8.46 1.84
CA PHE A 88 9.25 8.61 3.07
C PHE A 88 8.72 7.26 3.53
N MET A 89 8.97 6.91 4.78
CA MET A 89 8.44 5.69 5.41
C MET A 89 8.25 5.91 6.90
N HIS A 90 7.37 5.14 7.52
CA HIS A 90 7.22 5.24 8.97
C HIS A 90 8.49 4.79 9.70
N LYS A 91 8.81 5.43 10.84
CA LYS A 91 10.02 5.13 11.62
C LYS A 91 10.16 3.66 12.04
N TYR A 92 9.04 2.95 12.17
CA TYR A 92 9.04 1.54 12.51
C TYR A 92 9.13 0.60 11.29
N SER A 93 9.19 1.12 10.05
CA SER A 93 9.39 0.28 8.86
C SER A 93 10.73 -0.48 8.86
N ASN A 94 11.67 -0.13 9.75
CA ASN A 94 12.96 -0.79 9.89
C ASN A 94 13.00 -1.92 10.93
N LYS A 95 11.84 -2.32 11.48
CA LYS A 95 11.77 -3.46 12.41
C LYS A 95 11.85 -4.80 11.65
N ASN A 96 12.06 -5.88 12.38
CA ASN A 96 12.14 -7.22 11.82
C ASN A 96 10.76 -7.87 11.80
N TYR A 97 10.10 -7.84 10.64
CA TYR A 97 8.79 -8.43 10.40
C TYR A 97 8.92 -9.85 9.89
N TYR A 98 8.04 -10.73 10.33
CA TYR A 98 8.00 -12.13 9.97
C TYR A 98 6.57 -12.58 9.68
N PHE A 99 6.45 -13.49 8.72
CA PHE A 99 5.21 -14.23 8.49
C PHE A 99 5.38 -15.63 9.10
N GLU A 100 4.39 -16.06 9.91
CA GLU A 100 4.39 -17.39 10.51
C GLU A 100 3.55 -18.35 9.69
N ASP A 101 4.21 -19.32 9.07
CA ASP A 101 3.59 -20.46 8.39
C ASP A 101 3.83 -21.73 9.23
N ASN A 102 2.78 -22.27 9.82
CA ASN A 102 2.80 -23.42 10.71
C ASN A 102 3.76 -23.27 11.90
N LYS A 103 5.05 -23.51 11.72
CA LYS A 103 6.11 -23.35 12.74
C LYS A 103 7.30 -22.58 12.21
N ASP A 104 7.34 -22.38 10.93
CA ASP A 104 8.41 -21.66 10.27
C ASP A 104 8.07 -20.15 10.26
N LYS A 105 9.10 -19.33 10.37
CA LYS A 105 8.97 -17.88 10.35
C LYS A 105 9.84 -17.32 9.24
N GLU A 106 9.19 -16.83 8.22
CA GLU A 106 9.84 -16.19 7.09
C GLU A 106 10.01 -14.68 7.37
N PHE A 107 11.21 -14.15 7.10
CA PHE A 107 11.45 -12.72 7.20
C PHE A 107 10.77 -11.99 6.04
N ILE A 108 9.87 -11.08 6.37
CA ILE A 108 9.10 -10.27 5.41
C ILE A 108 9.38 -8.78 5.55
N GLY A 109 10.39 -8.38 6.34
CA GLY A 109 10.77 -6.98 6.52
C GLY A 109 11.56 -6.41 5.35
N LEU A 110 11.93 -5.15 5.47
CA LEU A 110 12.78 -4.45 4.51
C LEU A 110 14.26 -4.87 4.66
N ASP A 111 15.02 -4.86 3.54
CA ASP A 111 16.45 -5.14 3.56
C ASP A 111 17.19 -4.08 4.42
N PRO A 112 17.93 -4.49 5.46
CA PRO A 112 18.71 -3.57 6.30
C PRO A 112 19.74 -2.71 5.53
N LEU A 113 20.15 -3.16 4.33
CA LEU A 113 21.06 -2.37 3.47
C LEU A 113 20.45 -1.06 2.99
N ILE A 114 19.10 -0.98 2.93
CA ILE A 114 18.39 0.26 2.63
C ILE A 114 18.81 1.34 3.63
N PHE A 115 18.72 1.02 4.91
CA PHE A 115 19.00 1.97 6.01
C PHE A 115 20.49 2.27 6.15
N LYS A 116 21.34 1.28 5.83
CA LYS A 116 22.80 1.44 5.89
C LYS A 116 23.36 2.30 4.76
N ASN A 117 22.89 2.08 3.52
CA ASN A 117 23.51 2.65 2.33
C ASN A 117 22.81 3.94 1.86
N TYR A 118 21.54 4.14 2.22
CA TYR A 118 20.71 5.24 1.69
C TYR A 118 20.07 6.09 2.79
N SER A 119 20.62 6.08 4.00
CA SER A 119 20.07 6.83 5.16
C SER A 119 19.85 8.31 4.88
N ASN A 120 20.69 8.93 4.05
CA ASN A 120 20.58 10.33 3.65
C ASN A 120 19.41 10.63 2.69
N ARG A 121 18.78 9.59 2.14
CA ARG A 121 17.61 9.69 1.25
C ARG A 121 16.30 9.34 1.97
N ILE A 122 16.39 8.78 3.19
CA ILE A 122 15.23 8.30 3.96
C ILE A 122 14.76 9.37 4.93
N PHE A 123 13.47 9.66 4.89
CA PHE A 123 12.78 10.60 5.76
C PHE A 123 11.71 9.84 6.54
N PHE A 124 11.95 9.66 7.82
CA PHE A 124 11.01 8.94 8.68
C PHE A 124 9.80 9.81 9.04
N THR A 125 8.62 9.22 8.90
CA THR A 125 7.38 9.76 9.46
C THR A 125 7.14 9.18 10.84
N ASP A 126 6.36 9.88 11.65
CA ASP A 126 5.99 9.48 13.01
C ASP A 126 4.50 9.81 13.25
N ASN A 127 4.17 10.42 14.37
CA ASN A 127 2.78 10.63 14.79
C ASN A 127 2.08 11.83 14.11
N SER A 128 2.82 12.70 13.46
CA SER A 128 2.28 13.93 12.88
C SER A 128 1.99 13.80 11.38
N ILE A 129 0.90 14.40 10.94
CA ILE A 129 0.62 14.54 9.50
C ILE A 129 1.74 15.35 8.86
N ILE A 130 2.25 14.89 7.73
CA ILE A 130 3.30 15.53 6.97
C ILE A 130 2.75 15.95 5.61
N ASN A 131 2.90 17.23 5.28
CA ASN A 131 2.68 17.72 3.92
C ASN A 131 4.02 17.66 3.17
N ILE A 132 4.18 16.69 2.25
CA ILE A 132 5.44 16.47 1.52
C ILE A 132 5.61 17.42 0.33
N CYS A 133 4.51 17.86 -0.24
CA CYS A 133 4.41 18.95 -1.22
C CYS A 133 2.96 19.44 -1.24
N GLU A 134 2.68 20.47 -2.03
CA GLU A 134 1.35 21.07 -2.08
C GLU A 134 0.26 20.00 -2.30
N ASN A 135 -0.71 19.95 -1.37
CA ASN A 135 -1.86 19.04 -1.39
C ASN A 135 -1.53 17.53 -1.32
N VAL A 136 -0.31 17.13 -0.93
CA VAL A 136 0.06 15.72 -0.73
C VAL A 136 0.43 15.47 0.73
N PHE A 137 -0.39 14.70 1.43
CA PHE A 137 -0.28 14.46 2.86
C PHE A 137 0.05 13.01 3.17
N LEU A 138 0.95 12.78 4.13
CA LEU A 138 1.16 11.46 4.76
C LEU A 138 0.52 11.47 6.14
N ILE A 139 -0.23 10.39 6.42
CA ILE A 139 -0.94 10.18 7.68
C ILE A 139 -0.39 8.91 8.32
N PRO A 140 0.63 9.05 9.20
CA PRO A 140 1.41 7.91 9.70
C PRO A 140 0.83 7.25 10.95
N ASN A 141 -0.19 7.83 11.57
CA ASN A 141 -0.76 7.33 12.81
C ASN A 141 -2.22 6.94 12.60
N ILE A 142 -2.47 5.66 12.35
CA ILE A 142 -3.80 5.12 12.12
C ILE A 142 -4.44 4.76 13.47
N GLU A 143 -5.57 5.38 13.80
CA GLU A 143 -6.32 5.11 15.04
C GLU A 143 -7.15 3.83 14.86
N VAL A 144 -6.72 2.73 15.49
CA VAL A 144 -7.42 1.43 15.41
C VAL A 144 -8.55 1.38 16.42
N LYS A 145 -9.80 1.43 15.94
CA LYS A 145 -11.04 1.28 16.73
C LYS A 145 -11.80 0.01 16.39
N LYS A 146 -11.81 -0.36 15.11
CA LYS A 146 -12.36 -1.62 14.62
C LYS A 146 -11.28 -2.68 14.74
N GLU A 147 -11.64 -3.86 15.26
CA GLU A 147 -10.73 -5.01 15.32
C GLU A 147 -10.21 -5.39 13.94
N LEU A 148 -8.92 -5.75 13.88
CA LEU A 148 -8.27 -6.14 12.64
C LEU A 148 -8.74 -7.52 12.19
N THR A 149 -8.68 -7.78 10.91
CA THR A 149 -9.04 -9.07 10.30
C THR A 149 -8.13 -10.19 10.76
N SER A 150 -8.64 -11.43 10.77
CA SER A 150 -7.95 -12.58 11.35
C SER A 150 -6.67 -12.98 10.63
N ASN A 151 -6.54 -12.69 9.34
CA ASN A 151 -5.35 -12.94 8.53
C ASN A 151 -4.11 -12.16 8.99
N ASN A 152 -4.29 -11.02 9.66
CA ASN A 152 -3.20 -10.27 10.27
C ASN A 152 -2.46 -11.04 11.40
N LYS A 153 -3.07 -12.09 11.97
CA LYS A 153 -2.51 -12.81 13.13
C LYS A 153 -1.21 -13.57 12.83
N ALA A 154 -0.97 -13.89 11.56
CA ALA A 154 0.25 -14.55 11.11
C ALA A 154 1.46 -13.60 11.04
N ILE A 155 1.24 -12.29 11.14
CA ILE A 155 2.31 -11.31 10.98
C ILE A 155 2.86 -10.94 12.35
N LEU A 156 4.17 -11.12 12.51
CA LEU A 156 4.87 -11.00 13.78
C LEU A 156 6.03 -9.99 13.70
N ILE A 157 6.36 -9.42 14.83
CA ILE A 157 7.57 -8.61 15.04
C ILE A 157 8.54 -9.40 15.92
N LYS A 158 9.78 -9.59 15.46
CA LYS A 158 10.84 -10.15 16.29
C LYS A 158 11.42 -9.07 17.20
N GLN A 159 11.44 -9.34 18.49
CA GLN A 159 11.98 -8.47 19.53
C GLN A 159 13.50 -8.68 19.71
N ASN A 160 14.16 -7.76 20.41
CA ASN A 160 15.61 -7.80 20.69
C ASN A 160 16.03 -9.05 21.48
N ASP A 161 15.14 -9.61 22.32
CA ASP A 161 15.36 -10.85 23.07
C ASP A 161 15.07 -12.12 22.28
N ASN A 162 14.87 -12.00 20.96
CA ASN A 162 14.45 -13.04 20.03
C ASN A 162 13.05 -13.62 20.25
N THR A 163 12.22 -13.03 21.08
CA THR A 163 10.80 -13.37 21.15
C THR A 163 10.05 -12.77 19.97
N PHE A 164 8.88 -13.34 19.67
CA PHE A 164 7.99 -12.84 18.63
C PHE A 164 6.68 -12.39 19.27
N ILE A 165 6.22 -11.22 18.87
CA ILE A 165 4.91 -10.69 19.25
C ILE A 165 4.11 -10.42 17.98
N GLN A 166 2.79 -10.42 18.07
CA GLN A 166 1.95 -10.04 16.95
C GLN A 166 2.23 -8.61 16.53
N ASP A 167 2.26 -8.36 15.21
CA ASP A 167 2.38 -7.02 14.67
C ASP A 167 1.09 -6.22 14.96
N ASN A 168 1.27 -4.99 15.40
CA ASN A 168 0.19 -4.03 15.62
C ASN A 168 0.09 -2.99 14.49
N PHE A 169 0.89 -3.16 13.45
CA PHE A 169 0.93 -2.34 12.23
C PHE A 169 1.13 -0.84 12.45
N GLU A 170 1.82 -0.45 13.53
CA GLU A 170 2.21 0.95 13.76
C GLU A 170 3.05 1.55 12.62
N HIS A 171 3.67 0.70 11.81
CA HIS A 171 4.49 1.11 10.67
C HIS A 171 3.69 1.43 9.40
N GLU A 172 2.37 1.23 9.41
CA GLU A 172 1.52 1.54 8.26
C GLU A 172 1.14 3.01 8.24
N GLN A 173 1.26 3.63 7.07
CA GLN A 173 0.85 5.00 6.80
C GLN A 173 0.02 5.09 5.53
N ALA A 174 -0.89 6.05 5.51
CA ALA A 174 -1.68 6.39 4.33
C ALA A 174 -1.14 7.65 3.66
N MET A 175 -1.29 7.74 2.34
CA MET A 175 -1.07 8.97 1.58
C MET A 175 -2.40 9.51 1.09
N VAL A 176 -2.59 10.82 1.18
CA VAL A 176 -3.76 11.51 0.62
C VAL A 176 -3.30 12.60 -0.33
N ILE A 177 -3.87 12.62 -1.52
CA ILE A 177 -3.73 13.73 -2.46
C ILE A 177 -5.07 14.47 -2.52
N LYS A 178 -5.03 15.79 -2.30
CA LYS A 178 -6.18 16.67 -2.54
C LYS A 178 -6.02 17.30 -3.91
N ASP A 179 -6.91 16.96 -4.84
CA ASP A 179 -6.94 17.57 -6.17
C ASP A 179 -8.27 18.29 -6.38
N ASN A 180 -8.21 19.61 -6.51
CA ASN A 180 -9.37 20.48 -6.41
C ASN A 180 -10.14 20.25 -5.09
N ASP A 181 -11.41 19.86 -5.16
CA ASP A 181 -12.23 19.54 -3.98
C ASP A 181 -12.37 18.02 -3.75
N LYS A 182 -11.52 17.20 -4.38
CA LYS A 182 -11.54 15.73 -4.27
C LYS A 182 -10.36 15.21 -3.47
N TYR A 183 -10.60 14.17 -2.68
CA TYR A 183 -9.60 13.50 -1.85
C TYR A 183 -9.36 12.08 -2.36
N TYR A 184 -8.10 11.79 -2.67
CA TYR A 184 -7.61 10.51 -3.16
C TYR A 184 -6.78 9.87 -2.05
N LEU A 185 -7.30 8.81 -1.45
CA LEU A 185 -6.64 8.03 -0.41
C LEU A 185 -5.88 6.86 -1.03
N PHE A 186 -4.59 6.78 -0.75
CA PHE A 186 -3.72 5.66 -1.11
C PHE A 186 -3.32 4.88 0.14
N SER A 187 -3.45 3.56 0.09
CA SER A 187 -2.97 2.63 1.11
C SER A 187 -2.31 1.43 0.45
N GLY A 188 -1.29 0.84 1.06
CA GLY A 188 -0.67 -0.39 0.56
C GLY A 188 -1.60 -1.58 0.74
N CYS A 189 -1.39 -2.34 1.80
CA CYS A 189 -2.24 -3.47 2.18
C CYS A 189 -3.48 -3.09 2.97
N SER A 190 -3.48 -1.97 3.67
CA SER A 190 -4.53 -1.62 4.65
C SER A 190 -4.62 -2.64 5.81
N HIS A 191 -3.48 -3.02 6.39
CA HIS A 191 -3.44 -3.94 7.55
C HIS A 191 -4.24 -3.43 8.75
N ASN A 192 -4.24 -2.09 8.98
CA ASN A 192 -5.09 -1.46 9.99
C ASN A 192 -6.58 -1.47 9.63
N GLY A 193 -6.95 -1.96 8.44
CA GLY A 193 -8.30 -2.00 7.91
C GLY A 193 -8.78 -0.67 7.34
N ILE A 194 -9.44 -0.72 6.17
CA ILE A 194 -9.92 0.48 5.45
C ILE A 194 -10.86 1.34 6.29
N ILE A 195 -11.61 0.74 7.24
CA ILE A 195 -12.52 1.46 8.14
C ILE A 195 -11.71 2.39 9.06
N ASN A 196 -10.69 1.84 9.74
CA ASN A 196 -9.82 2.61 10.64
C ASN A 196 -9.00 3.66 9.88
N ILE A 197 -8.44 3.28 8.74
CA ILE A 197 -7.64 4.19 7.89
C ILE A 197 -8.51 5.35 7.40
N GLY A 198 -9.67 5.07 6.82
CA GLY A 198 -10.56 6.09 6.28
C GLY A 198 -11.13 7.02 7.34
N ASP A 199 -11.50 6.49 8.53
CA ASP A 199 -11.97 7.33 9.63
C ASP A 199 -10.85 8.20 10.21
N THR A 200 -9.63 7.66 10.28
CA THR A 200 -8.45 8.46 10.68
C THR A 200 -8.19 9.58 9.69
N VAL A 201 -8.22 9.29 8.39
CA VAL A 201 -8.03 10.29 7.32
C VAL A 201 -9.12 11.36 7.37
N LYS A 202 -10.40 10.98 7.48
CA LYS A 202 -11.50 11.94 7.57
C LYS A 202 -11.34 12.88 8.78
N LYS A 203 -11.00 12.33 9.95
CA LYS A 203 -10.73 13.11 11.16
C LYS A 203 -9.52 14.03 10.99
N ALA A 204 -8.42 13.51 10.44
CA ALA A 204 -7.15 14.21 10.29
C ALA A 204 -7.23 15.42 9.35
N LEU A 205 -8.01 15.31 8.27
CA LEU A 205 -8.18 16.35 7.27
C LEU A 205 -9.48 17.15 7.44
N ASN A 206 -10.30 16.84 8.45
CA ASN A 206 -11.60 17.43 8.72
C ASN A 206 -12.53 17.39 7.49
N ILE A 207 -12.72 16.19 6.94
CA ILE A 207 -13.56 15.92 5.77
C ILE A 207 -14.59 14.84 6.08
N ASP A 208 -15.74 14.90 5.42
CA ASP A 208 -16.83 13.93 5.64
C ASP A 208 -16.73 12.70 4.73
N LYS A 209 -16.07 12.81 3.58
CA LYS A 209 -16.02 11.78 2.55
C LYS A 209 -14.68 11.75 1.85
N ILE A 210 -14.28 10.56 1.39
CA ILE A 210 -13.14 10.31 0.51
C ILE A 210 -13.69 10.03 -0.89
N ASP A 211 -13.20 10.72 -1.91
CA ASP A 211 -13.73 10.55 -3.28
C ASP A 211 -13.20 9.28 -3.93
N PHE A 212 -11.91 8.98 -3.72
CA PHE A 212 -11.25 7.81 -4.31
C PHE A 212 -10.40 7.09 -3.28
N PHE A 213 -10.49 5.77 -3.26
CA PHE A 213 -9.54 4.89 -2.59
C PHE A 213 -8.75 4.10 -3.62
N ILE A 214 -7.43 4.02 -3.46
CA ILE A 214 -6.52 3.27 -4.33
C ILE A 214 -5.59 2.43 -3.46
N GLY A 215 -5.68 1.08 -3.56
CA GLY A 215 -4.83 0.19 -2.77
C GLY A 215 -5.44 -1.17 -2.44
N GLY A 216 -4.72 -1.96 -1.67
CA GLY A 216 -5.16 -3.25 -1.15
C GLY A 216 -6.06 -3.12 0.08
N LEU A 217 -6.89 -4.13 0.31
CA LEU A 217 -7.83 -4.18 1.45
C LEU A 217 -7.49 -5.29 2.46
N HIS A 218 -6.41 -6.04 2.22
CA HIS A 218 -5.94 -7.17 3.02
C HIS A 218 -7.05 -8.18 3.36
N LEU A 219 -7.76 -8.62 2.31
CA LEU A 219 -8.90 -9.54 2.42
C LEU A 219 -8.62 -10.90 1.74
N VAL A 220 -7.37 -11.15 1.35
CA VAL A 220 -6.99 -12.44 0.80
C VAL A 220 -7.12 -13.51 1.88
N ASP A 221 -7.74 -14.63 1.54
CA ASP A 221 -7.74 -15.82 2.38
C ASP A 221 -6.33 -16.38 2.44
N ASP A 222 -5.83 -16.62 3.66
CA ASP A 222 -4.59 -17.33 3.86
C ASP A 222 -4.85 -18.86 3.74
N PRO A 223 -4.44 -19.50 2.64
CA PRO A 223 -4.66 -20.93 2.44
C PRO A 223 -3.86 -21.78 3.43
N ILE A 224 -2.79 -21.23 4.01
CA ILE A 224 -1.87 -21.92 4.91
C ILE A 224 -2.44 -21.93 6.33
N LEU A 225 -2.87 -20.78 6.82
CA LEU A 225 -3.45 -20.65 8.16
C LEU A 225 -4.92 -21.12 8.23
N LYS A 226 -5.51 -21.49 7.09
CA LYS A 226 -6.93 -21.88 6.98
C LYS A 226 -7.88 -20.83 7.61
N THR A 227 -7.47 -19.60 7.62
CA THR A 227 -8.29 -18.47 8.09
C THR A 227 -8.99 -17.87 6.89
N SER A 228 -10.28 -18.18 6.71
CA SER A 228 -11.09 -17.41 5.77
C SER A 228 -11.56 -16.11 6.42
N ILE A 229 -11.56 -15.04 5.63
CA ILE A 229 -12.19 -13.78 6.04
C ILE A 229 -13.68 -14.04 6.28
N LYS A 230 -14.19 -13.61 7.41
CA LYS A 230 -15.60 -13.80 7.74
C LYS A 230 -16.46 -12.95 6.79
N THR A 231 -17.58 -13.49 6.35
CA THR A 231 -18.56 -12.74 5.54
C THR A 231 -18.99 -11.44 6.23
N SER A 232 -19.11 -11.44 7.57
CA SER A 232 -19.42 -10.22 8.34
C SER A 232 -18.35 -9.12 8.18
N ASP A 233 -17.08 -9.49 8.05
CA ASP A 233 -15.99 -8.52 7.85
C ASP A 233 -16.04 -7.95 6.42
N LEU A 234 -16.36 -8.79 5.43
CA LEU A 234 -16.60 -8.35 4.05
C LEU A 234 -17.81 -7.40 3.97
N ASP A 235 -18.91 -7.72 4.69
CA ASP A 235 -20.10 -6.87 4.76
C ASP A 235 -19.78 -5.50 5.38
N ASP A 236 -19.00 -5.47 6.46
CA ASP A 236 -18.57 -4.24 7.11
C ASP A 236 -17.73 -3.37 6.17
N VAL A 237 -16.77 -3.99 5.43
CA VAL A 237 -15.96 -3.31 4.43
C VAL A 237 -16.84 -2.79 3.29
N ALA A 238 -17.74 -3.61 2.73
CA ALA A 238 -18.64 -3.20 1.66
C ALA A 238 -19.51 -2.01 2.08
N ASN A 239 -20.11 -2.08 3.27
CA ASN A 239 -20.92 -0.99 3.82
C ASN A 239 -20.11 0.29 4.02
N TYR A 240 -18.87 0.17 4.53
CA TYR A 240 -18.01 1.33 4.70
C TYR A 240 -17.67 1.98 3.37
N LEU A 241 -17.18 1.21 2.39
CA LEU A 241 -16.84 1.68 1.06
C LEU A 241 -18.04 2.37 0.39
N LYS A 242 -19.23 1.73 0.46
CA LYS A 242 -20.47 2.27 -0.14
C LYS A 242 -20.86 3.65 0.39
N ASN A 243 -20.66 3.88 1.69
CA ASN A 243 -21.15 5.07 2.38
C ASN A 243 -20.09 6.19 2.50
N ASN A 244 -18.80 5.86 2.52
CA ASN A 244 -17.72 6.78 2.83
C ASN A 244 -16.75 7.04 1.66
N ILE A 245 -16.73 6.14 0.64
CA ILE A 245 -15.83 6.22 -0.51
C ILE A 245 -16.66 6.43 -1.78
N GLY A 246 -16.23 7.34 -2.63
CA GLY A 246 -16.90 7.61 -3.92
C GLY A 246 -16.66 6.48 -4.92
N MET A 247 -15.39 6.18 -5.20
CA MET A 247 -14.92 5.11 -6.09
C MET A 247 -13.75 4.39 -5.45
N THR A 248 -13.73 3.07 -5.55
CA THR A 248 -12.66 2.21 -5.03
C THR A 248 -11.90 1.56 -6.18
N TYR A 249 -10.60 1.77 -6.22
CA TYR A 249 -9.68 1.04 -7.08
C TYR A 249 -8.84 0.11 -6.20
N THR A 250 -9.25 -1.16 -6.11
CA THR A 250 -8.55 -2.13 -5.26
C THR A 250 -7.57 -2.99 -6.05
N CYS A 251 -6.65 -3.67 -5.35
CA CYS A 251 -5.59 -4.47 -5.94
C CYS A 251 -4.94 -5.42 -4.92
N HIS A 252 -3.93 -6.17 -5.34
CA HIS A 252 -2.96 -6.89 -4.52
C HIS A 252 -3.64 -7.78 -3.46
N CYS A 253 -3.35 -7.56 -2.19
CA CYS A 253 -3.83 -8.36 -1.05
C CYS A 253 -5.35 -8.33 -0.81
N THR A 254 -6.14 -7.70 -1.68
CA THR A 254 -7.61 -7.86 -1.67
C THR A 254 -8.02 -9.24 -2.13
N GLY A 255 -7.34 -9.78 -3.15
CA GLY A 255 -7.63 -11.08 -3.73
C GLY A 255 -8.93 -11.13 -4.54
N ASP A 256 -8.96 -11.99 -5.56
CA ASP A 256 -10.13 -12.13 -6.45
C ASP A 256 -11.43 -12.56 -5.72
N PRO A 257 -11.41 -13.48 -4.73
CA PRO A 257 -12.65 -13.88 -4.04
C PRO A 257 -13.33 -12.72 -3.30
N ALA A 258 -12.53 -11.96 -2.52
CA ALA A 258 -13.07 -10.80 -1.80
C ALA A 258 -13.48 -9.68 -2.76
N TYR A 259 -12.70 -9.43 -3.82
CA TYR A 259 -13.08 -8.48 -4.85
C TYR A 259 -14.43 -8.83 -5.49
N ASN A 260 -14.65 -10.09 -5.89
CA ASN A 260 -15.91 -10.51 -6.50
C ASN A 260 -17.09 -10.29 -5.56
N TYR A 261 -16.93 -10.64 -4.27
CA TYR A 261 -17.93 -10.37 -3.25
C TYR A 261 -18.25 -8.87 -3.12
N LEU A 262 -17.22 -8.03 -3.02
CA LEU A 262 -17.37 -6.58 -2.94
C LEU A 262 -18.01 -6.00 -4.22
N LYS A 263 -17.67 -6.54 -5.39
CA LYS A 263 -18.20 -6.12 -6.69
C LYS A 263 -19.71 -6.32 -6.79
N GLU A 264 -20.23 -7.44 -6.25
CA GLU A 264 -21.67 -7.69 -6.18
C GLU A 264 -22.41 -6.65 -5.30
N GLN A 265 -21.77 -6.17 -4.23
CA GLN A 265 -22.36 -5.20 -3.31
C GLN A 265 -22.23 -3.74 -3.78
N LEU A 266 -21.13 -3.41 -4.45
CA LEU A 266 -20.74 -2.04 -4.81
C LEU A 266 -20.99 -1.70 -6.29
N ASN A 267 -21.22 -2.70 -7.15
CA ASN A 267 -21.44 -2.56 -8.59
C ASN A 267 -20.31 -1.71 -9.24
N ASP A 268 -20.63 -0.60 -9.88
CA ASP A 268 -19.69 0.25 -10.60
C ASP A 268 -18.81 1.14 -9.70
N LYS A 269 -18.96 1.03 -8.37
CA LYS A 269 -18.15 1.80 -7.41
C LYS A 269 -16.83 1.11 -7.00
N ILE A 270 -16.52 -0.04 -7.58
CA ILE A 270 -15.27 -0.76 -7.34
C ILE A 270 -14.70 -1.34 -8.63
N GLU A 271 -13.41 -1.17 -8.84
CA GLU A 271 -12.64 -1.78 -9.93
C GLU A 271 -11.35 -2.37 -9.40
N TYR A 272 -10.82 -3.39 -10.10
CA TYR A 272 -9.56 -4.05 -9.75
C TYR A 272 -8.42 -3.56 -10.65
N LEU A 273 -7.36 -3.04 -10.05
CA LEU A 273 -6.13 -2.65 -10.75
C LEU A 273 -5.20 -3.87 -10.84
N ARG A 274 -4.63 -4.06 -12.02
CA ARG A 274 -3.65 -5.09 -12.33
C ARG A 274 -2.39 -4.46 -12.85
N THR A 275 -1.24 -5.15 -12.83
CA THR A 275 -0.02 -4.68 -13.48
C THR A 275 -0.31 -4.26 -14.92
N GLY A 276 0.02 -3.01 -15.26
CA GLY A 276 -0.30 -2.38 -16.55
C GLY A 276 -1.65 -1.65 -16.60
N SER A 277 -2.39 -1.56 -15.49
CA SER A 277 -3.57 -0.69 -15.42
C SER A 277 -3.15 0.77 -15.36
N GLU A 278 -3.92 1.62 -16.03
CA GLU A 278 -3.70 3.08 -16.08
C GLU A 278 -5.02 3.81 -15.83
N LEU A 279 -4.98 4.82 -14.95
CA LEU A 279 -6.11 5.69 -14.64
C LEU A 279 -5.77 7.14 -14.98
N ASN A 280 -6.73 7.85 -15.58
CA ASN A 280 -6.72 9.29 -15.75
C ASN A 280 -7.94 9.86 -15.02
N ILE A 281 -7.76 10.37 -13.83
CA ILE A 281 -8.82 10.80 -12.92
C ILE A 281 -8.50 12.16 -12.28
#